data_eba7be46800979b5eef9d60dcb4080ab
#
_entry.id   eba7be46800979b5eef9d60dcb4080ab
#
_cell.length_a   1.000
_cell.length_b   1.000
_cell.length_c   1.000
_cell.angle_alpha   90.00
_cell.angle_beta   90.00
_cell.angle_gamma   90.00
#
_symmetry.space_group_name_H-M   'P 1'
#
loop_
_entity.id
_entity.type
_entity.pdbx_description
1 polymer ?
#
loop_
_entity_poly.entity_id
_entity_poly.type
_entity_poly.pdbx_seq_one_letter_code
_entity_poly.pdbx_strand_id
1 'polypeptide(L)'
;MDNQTLRQPPAAPPQARATFADADTITAESALRFGGSRAYLEVGADVEITDRFVTITNPTNPAFFIDSQPNVRSERIGAYLQWRGRAGAMQFEIGGRFDRTEQSAGTPQLGVAVPMGPRGLATAFIASGRTARDTTVDVVARAWIESGAFVPRITLARKTRVPSVLERFAWLPTEASFGLADGNIYVGNQALKPEVAWIAEVGFDWETDWLTLRPTVYYRRVDDFIQGTPFDATPGVINSPVEMVANMNGDPTPLMFRNTDAELYGADLDFLARPLASIELAGTVSLVRGQRRDIADNLYRIPPANLRLSATWLAGALSLGAEVFAAADQNRVAGTNSELPTKGYATLGLFARYAFTEGLALEAGVENLLDKKYAPHLAGRSRVGASDVPVGERLPGAGRGVWARLKAQF
;
A
#
# COMPACT_ATOMS: atom_id res chain seq x y z
N MET A 1 4.30 -13.59 -8.98
CA MET A 1 4.88 -12.95 -10.18
C MET A 1 3.79 -12.92 -11.23
N ASP A 2 3.18 -11.77 -11.48
CA ASP A 2 2.23 -11.61 -12.57
C ASP A 2 2.98 -11.43 -13.86
N ASN A 3 3.05 -12.49 -14.65
CA ASN A 3 3.65 -12.47 -15.97
C ASN A 3 2.60 -11.99 -16.98
N GLN A 4 2.34 -10.68 -17.03
CA GLN A 4 1.42 -10.11 -18.00
C GLN A 4 2.10 -10.04 -19.36
N THR A 5 1.75 -10.94 -20.25
CA THR A 5 2.15 -10.88 -21.65
C THR A 5 1.17 -9.99 -22.39
N LEU A 6 1.57 -8.76 -22.72
CA LEU A 6 0.78 -7.89 -23.60
C LEU A 6 0.79 -8.47 -25.02
N ARG A 7 -0.33 -9.01 -25.48
CA ARG A 7 -0.50 -9.43 -26.88
C ARG A 7 -0.99 -8.25 -27.70
N GLN A 8 -0.20 -7.87 -28.72
CA GLN A 8 -0.69 -6.95 -29.74
C GLN A 8 -1.67 -7.65 -30.71
N PRO A 9 -2.52 -6.88 -31.39
CA PRO A 9 -3.38 -7.43 -32.46
C PRO A 9 -2.57 -8.20 -33.50
N PRO A 10 -3.18 -9.22 -34.18
CA PRO A 10 -2.47 -10.11 -35.12
C PRO A 10 -1.74 -9.44 -36.28
N ALA A 11 -2.04 -8.18 -36.60
CA ALA A 11 -1.43 -7.43 -37.70
C ALA A 11 -0.08 -6.76 -37.35
N ALA A 12 0.39 -6.81 -36.10
CA ALA A 12 1.67 -6.25 -35.69
C ALA A 12 2.56 -7.36 -35.08
N PRO A 13 3.88 -7.34 -35.28
CA PRO A 13 4.77 -8.30 -34.63
C PRO A 13 4.61 -8.16 -33.10
N PRO A 14 4.51 -9.30 -32.37
CA PRO A 14 4.30 -9.28 -30.93
C PRO A 14 5.48 -8.54 -30.24
N GLN A 15 5.21 -7.43 -29.60
CA GLN A 15 6.18 -6.77 -28.72
C GLN A 15 6.01 -7.34 -27.30
N ALA A 16 6.61 -8.50 -27.08
CA ALA A 16 6.70 -9.06 -25.75
C ALA A 16 7.71 -8.25 -24.93
N ARG A 17 7.33 -7.87 -23.71
CA ARG A 17 8.23 -7.30 -22.72
C ARG A 17 8.25 -8.19 -21.49
N ALA A 18 9.44 -8.47 -21.00
CA ALA A 18 9.65 -9.16 -19.74
C ALA A 18 10.40 -8.22 -18.79
N THR A 19 9.96 -8.18 -17.55
CA THR A 19 10.64 -7.45 -16.49
C THR A 19 11.29 -8.45 -15.55
N PHE A 20 12.60 -8.33 -15.37
CA PHE A 20 13.35 -9.04 -14.35
C PHE A 20 13.62 -8.06 -13.20
N ALA A 21 13.33 -8.49 -11.98
CA ALA A 21 13.60 -7.72 -10.76
C ALA A 21 14.33 -8.61 -9.77
N ASP A 22 15.40 -8.11 -9.22
CA ASP A 22 16.20 -8.72 -8.16
C ASP A 22 16.32 -7.74 -6.98
N ALA A 23 16.25 -8.26 -5.75
CA ALA A 23 16.37 -7.44 -4.56
C ALA A 23 16.94 -8.27 -3.40
N ASP A 24 18.07 -7.81 -2.89
CA ASP A 24 18.74 -8.38 -1.72
C ASP A 24 18.63 -7.40 -0.55
N THR A 25 18.27 -7.91 0.63
CA THR A 25 18.21 -7.10 1.85
C THR A 25 18.96 -7.79 2.97
N ILE A 26 19.85 -7.03 3.62
CA ILE A 26 20.55 -7.42 4.83
C ILE A 26 20.09 -6.51 5.95
N THR A 27 19.65 -7.12 7.06
CA THR A 27 19.22 -6.40 8.28
C THR A 27 19.95 -6.97 9.48
N ALA A 28 20.44 -6.09 10.35
CA ALA A 28 20.97 -6.44 11.66
C ALA A 28 20.35 -5.52 12.71
N GLU A 29 19.95 -6.09 13.85
CA GLU A 29 19.33 -5.36 14.95
C GLU A 29 19.94 -5.83 16.29
N SER A 30 20.08 -4.90 17.22
CA SER A 30 20.48 -5.19 18.61
C SER A 30 19.73 -4.29 19.55
N ALA A 31 19.24 -4.86 20.67
CA ALA A 31 18.57 -4.12 21.71
C ALA A 31 18.98 -4.59 23.10
N LEU A 32 19.02 -3.65 24.04
CA LEU A 32 19.27 -3.89 25.45
C LEU A 32 18.10 -3.34 26.26
N ARG A 33 17.61 -4.13 27.21
CA ARG A 33 16.52 -3.75 28.09
C ARG A 33 17.02 -3.69 29.54
N PHE A 34 16.70 -2.59 30.23
CA PHE A 34 17.06 -2.30 31.60
C PHE A 34 15.81 -2.05 32.42
N GLY A 35 15.69 -2.69 33.57
CA GLY A 35 14.54 -2.52 34.46
C GLY A 35 13.79 -3.83 34.71
N GLY A 36 12.52 -3.74 35.10
CA GLY A 36 11.70 -4.86 35.50
C GLY A 36 10.24 -4.78 35.02
N SER A 37 9.35 -5.56 35.62
CA SER A 37 7.95 -5.65 35.21
C SER A 37 7.12 -4.38 35.40
N ARG A 38 7.55 -3.47 36.28
CA ARG A 38 6.84 -2.19 36.51
C ARG A 38 7.28 -1.08 35.57
N ALA A 39 8.55 -1.07 35.23
CA ALA A 39 9.09 -0.11 34.27
C ALA A 39 10.38 -0.68 33.68
N TYR A 40 10.59 -0.41 32.39
CA TYR A 40 11.84 -0.71 31.70
C TYR A 40 12.20 0.39 30.71
N LEU A 41 13.48 0.48 30.45
CA LEU A 41 14.07 1.26 29.37
C LEU A 41 14.67 0.29 28.36
N GLU A 42 14.36 0.47 27.10
CA GLU A 42 14.95 -0.27 26.00
C GLU A 42 15.73 0.69 25.09
N VAL A 43 16.94 0.32 24.74
CA VAL A 43 17.79 1.04 23.80
C VAL A 43 18.19 0.08 22.72
N GLY A 44 18.00 0.45 21.47
CA GLY A 44 18.37 -0.39 20.34
C GLY A 44 18.93 0.39 19.17
N ALA A 45 19.60 -0.35 18.30
CA ALA A 45 20.11 0.15 17.04
C ALA A 45 19.94 -0.92 15.97
N ASP A 46 19.72 -0.48 14.73
CA ASP A 46 19.59 -1.36 13.58
C ASP A 46 20.26 -0.77 12.34
N VAL A 47 20.59 -1.64 11.41
CA VAL A 47 21.05 -1.31 10.07
C VAL A 47 20.28 -2.15 9.05
N GLU A 48 19.89 -1.51 7.95
CA GLU A 48 19.25 -2.16 6.82
C GLU A 48 19.93 -1.69 5.54
N ILE A 49 20.33 -2.63 4.71
CA ILE A 49 20.94 -2.38 3.40
C ILE A 49 20.13 -3.16 2.39
N THR A 50 19.57 -2.46 1.40
CA THR A 50 18.83 -3.06 0.29
C THR A 50 19.47 -2.66 -1.02
N ASP A 51 19.88 -3.65 -1.80
CA ASP A 51 20.30 -3.51 -3.18
C ASP A 51 19.18 -3.99 -4.09
N ARG A 52 18.87 -3.25 -5.15
CA ARG A 52 17.79 -3.57 -6.06
C ARG A 52 18.21 -3.29 -7.51
N PHE A 53 17.86 -4.23 -8.39
CA PHE A 53 18.07 -4.11 -9.83
C PHE A 53 16.80 -4.49 -10.57
N VAL A 54 16.40 -3.69 -11.56
CA VAL A 54 15.27 -4.02 -12.44
C VAL A 54 15.65 -3.71 -13.88
N THR A 55 15.49 -4.69 -14.76
CA THR A 55 15.68 -4.54 -16.20
C THR A 55 14.44 -4.98 -16.98
N ILE A 56 14.14 -4.26 -18.04
CA ILE A 56 13.07 -4.53 -19.00
C ILE A 56 13.72 -5.08 -20.26
N THR A 57 13.31 -6.25 -20.70
CA THR A 57 13.86 -6.92 -21.88
C THR A 57 12.78 -7.21 -22.92
N ASN A 58 13.18 -7.48 -24.16
CA ASN A 58 12.31 -8.07 -25.16
C ASN A 58 12.78 -9.51 -25.42
N PRO A 59 12.00 -10.55 -25.05
CA PRO A 59 12.39 -11.93 -25.25
C PRO A 59 12.65 -12.33 -26.71
N THR A 60 12.11 -11.60 -27.66
CA THR A 60 12.29 -11.85 -29.11
C THR A 60 13.38 -11.00 -29.75
N ASN A 61 13.95 -10.03 -28.99
CA ASN A 61 15.04 -9.17 -29.46
C ASN A 61 16.03 -8.87 -28.32
N PRO A 62 17.08 -9.65 -28.16
CA PRO A 62 18.06 -9.47 -27.08
C PRO A 62 18.85 -8.16 -27.18
N ALA A 63 18.81 -7.48 -28.33
CA ALA A 63 19.39 -6.14 -28.47
C ALA A 63 18.55 -5.03 -27.79
N PHE A 64 17.36 -5.36 -27.31
CA PHE A 64 16.51 -4.46 -26.53
C PHE A 64 16.52 -4.84 -25.05
N PHE A 65 17.14 -4.02 -24.24
CA PHE A 65 17.02 -4.06 -22.79
C PHE A 65 17.18 -2.63 -22.21
N ILE A 66 16.57 -2.37 -21.05
CA ILE A 66 16.66 -1.10 -20.35
C ILE A 66 16.73 -1.37 -18.85
N ASP A 67 17.80 -0.96 -18.18
CA ASP A 67 17.90 -1.01 -16.73
C ASP A 67 17.05 0.11 -16.12
N SER A 68 15.80 -0.19 -15.84
CA SER A 68 14.85 0.80 -15.31
C SER A 68 15.12 1.19 -13.86
N GLN A 69 15.74 0.29 -13.09
CA GLN A 69 16.28 0.56 -11.77
C GLN A 69 17.73 0.03 -11.73
N PRO A 70 18.69 0.88 -12.12
CA PRO A 70 20.08 0.47 -12.29
C PRO A 70 20.77 0.40 -10.91
N ASN A 71 20.95 -0.79 -10.35
CA ASN A 71 21.67 -1.02 -9.07
C ASN A 71 21.31 0.07 -8.03
N VAL A 72 20.04 0.14 -7.68
CA VAL A 72 19.56 1.10 -6.68
C VAL A 72 19.85 0.55 -5.30
N ARG A 73 20.56 1.34 -4.48
CA ARG A 73 20.94 0.98 -3.12
C ARG A 73 20.29 1.91 -2.12
N SER A 74 19.79 1.35 -1.03
CA SER A 74 19.27 2.07 0.13
C SER A 74 19.94 1.54 1.39
N GLU A 75 20.59 2.42 2.14
CA GLU A 75 21.23 2.14 3.43
C GLU A 75 20.54 2.95 4.50
N ARG A 76 20.08 2.29 5.57
CA ARG A 76 19.49 2.94 6.74
C ARG A 76 20.21 2.48 8.00
N ILE A 77 20.60 3.44 8.83
CA ILE A 77 21.10 3.20 10.17
C ILE A 77 20.17 3.92 11.14
N GLY A 78 19.66 3.20 12.13
CA GLY A 78 18.72 3.71 13.11
C GLY A 78 19.16 3.42 14.54
N ALA A 79 18.76 4.31 15.45
CA ALA A 79 18.87 4.09 16.89
C ALA A 79 17.58 4.55 17.57
N TYR A 80 17.16 3.82 18.60
CA TYR A 80 15.95 4.16 19.33
C TYR A 80 16.12 4.01 20.84
N LEU A 81 15.26 4.74 21.54
CA LEU A 81 15.09 4.68 22.98
C LEU A 81 13.59 4.56 23.25
N GLN A 82 13.20 3.59 24.08
CA GLN A 82 11.81 3.40 24.51
C GLN A 82 11.76 3.19 26.01
N TRP A 83 10.92 3.96 26.67
CA TRP A 83 10.57 3.75 28.07
C TRP A 83 9.13 3.29 28.17
N ARG A 84 8.89 2.26 28.97
CA ARG A 84 7.56 1.80 29.34
C ARG A 84 7.46 1.71 30.85
N GLY A 85 6.34 2.19 31.42
CA GLY A 85 6.11 2.16 32.83
C GLY A 85 4.64 2.08 33.19
N ARG A 86 4.35 1.70 34.45
CA ARG A 86 2.98 1.66 34.95
C ARG A 86 2.86 2.30 36.33
N ALA A 87 1.73 2.99 36.54
CA ALA A 87 1.34 3.59 37.83
C ALA A 87 -0.10 3.15 38.16
N GLY A 88 -0.25 2.18 39.05
CA GLY A 88 -1.53 1.54 39.30
C GLY A 88 -2.06 0.82 38.05
N ALA A 89 -3.27 1.16 37.60
CA ALA A 89 -3.88 0.64 36.38
C ALA A 89 -3.40 1.37 35.11
N MET A 90 -2.75 2.53 35.24
CA MET A 90 -2.32 3.33 34.11
C MET A 90 -0.98 2.85 33.58
N GLN A 91 -0.89 2.63 32.28
CA GLN A 91 0.30 2.26 31.54
C GLN A 91 0.74 3.42 30.66
N PHE A 92 2.05 3.57 30.50
CA PHE A 92 2.67 4.61 29.66
C PHE A 92 3.78 4.01 28.80
N GLU A 93 3.89 4.52 27.59
CA GLU A 93 5.00 4.22 26.69
C GLU A 93 5.43 5.52 26.00
N ILE A 94 6.72 5.81 26.06
CA ILE A 94 7.32 6.95 25.35
C ILE A 94 8.53 6.42 24.61
N GLY A 95 8.61 6.69 23.32
CA GLY A 95 9.74 6.27 22.48
C GLY A 95 10.19 7.38 21.56
N GLY A 96 11.48 7.36 21.25
CA GLY A 96 12.11 8.20 20.24
C GLY A 96 13.03 7.38 19.37
N ARG A 97 13.09 7.69 18.08
CA ARG A 97 13.96 7.06 17.10
C ARG A 97 14.61 8.10 16.21
N PHE A 98 15.86 7.87 15.89
CA PHE A 98 16.65 8.64 14.94
C PHE A 98 17.12 7.71 13.84
N ASP A 99 16.91 8.10 12.56
CA ASP A 99 17.39 7.36 11.39
C ASP A 99 18.18 8.27 10.46
N ARG A 100 19.22 7.70 9.87
CA ARG A 100 19.93 8.25 8.72
C ARG A 100 19.81 7.27 7.56
N THR A 101 19.29 7.75 6.44
CA THR A 101 19.10 6.96 5.21
C THR A 101 19.93 7.59 4.10
N GLU A 102 20.69 6.78 3.40
CA GLU A 102 21.34 7.14 2.14
C GLU A 102 20.79 6.26 1.01
N GLN A 103 20.41 6.88 -0.09
CA GLN A 103 19.89 6.20 -1.28
C GLN A 103 20.70 6.64 -2.49
N SER A 104 21.03 5.69 -3.36
CA SER A 104 21.75 5.96 -4.60
C SER A 104 21.26 5.07 -5.74
N ALA A 105 21.42 5.56 -6.97
CA ALA A 105 21.13 4.80 -8.17
C ALA A 105 22.36 4.74 -9.08
N GLY A 106 22.61 3.59 -9.68
CA GLY A 106 23.69 3.36 -10.63
C GLY A 106 23.44 4.01 -12.00
N THR A 107 24.25 3.68 -12.97
CA THR A 107 24.12 4.15 -14.34
C THR A 107 23.28 3.14 -15.14
N PRO A 108 22.13 3.56 -15.73
CA PRO A 108 21.33 2.67 -16.54
C PRO A 108 22.07 2.22 -17.79
N GLN A 109 22.03 0.93 -18.09
CA GLN A 109 22.50 0.36 -19.34
C GLN A 109 21.30 0.17 -20.29
N LEU A 110 21.53 0.37 -21.58
CA LEU A 110 20.51 0.25 -22.62
C LEU A 110 21.05 -0.50 -23.84
N GLY A 111 20.28 -1.47 -24.29
CA GLY A 111 20.56 -2.21 -25.52
C GLY A 111 20.53 -1.34 -26.77
N VAL A 112 21.23 -1.74 -27.81
CA VAL A 112 21.35 -0.92 -29.04
C VAL A 112 20.02 -0.72 -29.79
N ALA A 113 19.03 -1.58 -29.55
CA ALA A 113 17.69 -1.46 -30.15
C ALA A 113 16.73 -0.53 -29.38
N VAL A 114 17.17 0.10 -28.30
CA VAL A 114 16.34 1.05 -27.54
C VAL A 114 16.17 2.34 -28.32
N PRO A 115 14.95 2.89 -28.47
CA PRO A 115 14.68 4.15 -29.18
C PRO A 115 15.37 5.37 -28.55
N MET A 116 15.47 6.46 -29.33
CA MET A 116 16.12 7.71 -28.91
C MET A 116 15.46 8.38 -27.70
N GLY A 117 14.13 8.29 -27.54
CA GLY A 117 13.42 8.88 -26.39
C GLY A 117 13.95 8.38 -25.06
N PRO A 118 13.86 7.08 -24.75
CA PRO A 118 14.45 6.50 -23.53
C PRO A 118 15.95 6.75 -23.38
N ARG A 119 16.73 6.78 -24.49
CA ARG A 119 18.16 7.12 -24.44
C ARG A 119 18.41 8.56 -23.96
N GLY A 120 17.62 9.51 -24.46
CA GLY A 120 17.69 10.90 -24.01
C GLY A 120 17.37 11.04 -22.52
N LEU A 121 16.34 10.33 -22.05
CA LEU A 121 15.98 10.32 -20.64
C LEU A 121 17.07 9.68 -19.77
N ALA A 122 17.69 8.59 -20.22
CA ALA A 122 18.83 7.99 -19.52
C ALA A 122 20.01 8.95 -19.42
N THR A 123 20.33 9.70 -20.50
CA THR A 123 21.38 10.72 -20.49
C THR A 123 21.08 11.82 -19.49
N ALA A 124 19.83 12.31 -19.43
CA ALA A 124 19.40 13.29 -18.46
C ALA A 124 19.48 12.75 -17.01
N PHE A 125 19.08 11.51 -16.79
CA PHE A 125 19.19 10.85 -15.49
C PHE A 125 20.65 10.66 -15.05
N ILE A 126 21.55 10.29 -15.96
CA ILE A 126 22.99 10.16 -15.67
C ILE A 126 23.60 11.52 -15.28
N ALA A 127 23.15 12.60 -15.91
CA ALA A 127 23.61 13.95 -15.60
C ALA A 127 23.01 14.54 -14.33
N SER A 128 21.93 13.93 -13.79
CA SER A 128 21.31 14.39 -12.54
C SER A 128 22.04 13.86 -11.30
N GLY A 129 21.73 14.43 -10.12
CA GLY A 129 22.18 13.87 -8.84
C GLY A 129 21.49 12.53 -8.57
N ARG A 130 22.24 11.46 -8.34
CA ARG A 130 21.70 10.10 -8.13
C ARG A 130 21.96 9.57 -6.73
N THR A 131 22.12 10.48 -5.78
CA THR A 131 22.29 10.18 -4.37
C THR A 131 21.46 11.14 -3.53
N ALA A 132 20.74 10.60 -2.56
CA ALA A 132 19.95 11.36 -1.61
C ALA A 132 20.30 10.93 -0.17
N ARG A 133 20.26 11.88 0.75
CA ARG A 133 20.55 11.65 2.18
C ARG A 133 19.47 12.30 3.01
N ASP A 134 18.86 11.51 3.88
CA ASP A 134 17.84 11.96 4.81
C ASP A 134 18.21 11.66 6.24
N THR A 135 17.77 12.55 7.11
CA THR A 135 17.81 12.34 8.56
C THR A 135 16.41 12.53 9.09
N THR A 136 15.93 11.57 9.84
CA THR A 136 14.56 11.56 10.37
C THR A 136 14.54 11.31 11.87
N VAL A 137 13.52 11.86 12.54
CA VAL A 137 13.28 11.69 13.97
C VAL A 137 11.81 11.31 14.17
N ASP A 138 11.56 10.19 14.81
CA ASP A 138 10.24 9.76 15.23
C ASP A 138 10.08 9.88 16.74
N VAL A 139 8.88 10.23 17.18
CA VAL A 139 8.52 10.25 18.61
C VAL A 139 7.13 9.66 18.76
N VAL A 140 6.93 8.87 19.81
CA VAL A 140 5.61 8.32 20.17
C VAL A 140 5.40 8.43 21.66
N ALA A 141 4.18 8.77 22.07
CA ALA A 141 3.70 8.70 23.43
C ALA A 141 2.34 7.99 23.44
N ARG A 142 2.19 6.97 24.28
CA ARG A 142 0.95 6.21 24.47
C ARG A 142 0.61 6.13 25.93
N ALA A 143 -0.71 6.15 26.22
CA ALA A 143 -1.21 5.87 27.54
C ALA A 143 -2.49 5.05 27.41
N TRP A 144 -2.67 4.09 28.34
CA TRP A 144 -3.90 3.30 28.45
C TRP A 144 -4.16 2.91 29.91
N ILE A 145 -5.40 2.59 30.23
CA ILE A 145 -5.81 2.22 31.57
C ILE A 145 -6.31 0.78 31.54
N GLU A 146 -5.60 -0.12 32.20
CA GLU A 146 -6.04 -1.51 32.39
C GLU A 146 -7.03 -1.58 33.55
N SER A 147 -8.34 -1.45 33.25
CA SER A 147 -9.42 -1.45 34.24
C SER A 147 -10.51 -2.44 33.85
N GLY A 148 -10.29 -3.72 34.15
CA GLY A 148 -11.25 -4.79 33.88
C GLY A 148 -11.59 -4.91 32.39
N ALA A 149 -12.90 -4.91 32.10
CA ALA A 149 -13.42 -5.11 30.74
C ALA A 149 -13.23 -3.90 29.79
N PHE A 150 -12.84 -2.73 30.29
CA PHE A 150 -12.74 -1.49 29.51
C PHE A 150 -11.33 -0.89 29.60
N VAL A 151 -10.66 -0.80 28.47
CA VAL A 151 -9.27 -0.32 28.36
C VAL A 151 -9.22 0.87 27.40
N PRO A 152 -9.42 2.11 27.87
CA PRO A 152 -9.25 3.30 27.04
C PRO A 152 -7.77 3.53 26.72
N ARG A 153 -7.49 4.02 25.50
CA ARG A 153 -6.14 4.30 25.03
C ARG A 153 -6.07 5.59 24.23
N ILE A 154 -4.91 6.25 24.32
CA ILE A 154 -4.54 7.41 23.52
C ILE A 154 -3.12 7.24 22.99
N THR A 155 -2.90 7.64 21.74
CA THR A 155 -1.58 7.71 21.10
C THR A 155 -1.38 9.09 20.49
N LEU A 156 -0.23 9.68 20.78
CA LEU A 156 0.27 10.87 20.09
C LEU A 156 1.61 10.50 19.46
N ALA A 157 1.81 10.84 18.19
CA ALA A 157 3.06 10.53 17.52
C ALA A 157 3.46 11.60 16.50
N ARG A 158 4.78 11.76 16.35
CA ARG A 158 5.41 12.34 15.18
C ARG A 158 6.12 11.19 14.45
N LYS A 159 5.71 10.94 13.20
CA LYS A 159 6.27 9.89 12.34
C LYS A 159 6.79 10.47 11.04
N THR A 160 7.90 9.94 10.57
CA THR A 160 8.51 10.34 9.32
C THR A 160 8.55 9.19 8.33
N ARG A 161 8.46 9.50 7.03
CA ARG A 161 8.64 8.53 5.94
C ARG A 161 9.62 9.10 4.93
N VAL A 162 10.76 8.45 4.78
CA VAL A 162 11.72 8.76 3.71
C VAL A 162 11.08 8.39 2.37
N PRO A 163 11.23 9.20 1.31
CA PRO A 163 10.80 8.82 -0.04
C PRO A 163 11.40 7.48 -0.44
N SER A 164 10.61 6.62 -1.05
CA SER A 164 11.12 5.36 -1.59
C SER A 164 12.08 5.61 -2.76
N VAL A 165 12.92 4.62 -3.05
CA VAL A 165 13.83 4.67 -4.21
C VAL A 165 13.06 4.85 -5.54
N LEU A 166 11.83 4.35 -5.61
CA LEU A 166 10.96 4.55 -6.79
C LEU A 166 10.49 5.99 -6.90
N GLU A 167 10.01 6.58 -5.81
CA GLU A 167 9.56 7.96 -5.78
C GLU A 167 10.67 8.93 -6.17
N ARG A 168 11.95 8.57 -5.94
CA ARG A 168 13.09 9.41 -6.29
C ARG A 168 13.70 9.12 -7.65
N PHE A 169 13.93 7.86 -7.98
CA PHE A 169 14.80 7.47 -9.10
C PHE A 169 14.05 6.87 -10.29
N ALA A 170 12.74 6.99 -10.34
CA ALA A 170 11.92 6.59 -11.46
C ALA A 170 12.17 7.47 -12.70
N TRP A 171 13.23 7.23 -13.43
CA TRP A 171 13.66 8.04 -14.58
C TRP A 171 12.96 7.68 -15.89
N LEU A 172 12.52 6.43 -16.05
CA LEU A 172 11.89 5.93 -17.28
C LEU A 172 10.36 5.88 -17.10
N PRO A 173 9.59 6.71 -17.82
CA PRO A 173 8.14 6.73 -17.72
C PRO A 173 7.52 5.52 -18.45
N THR A 174 7.40 4.40 -17.73
CA THR A 174 6.80 3.16 -18.21
C THR A 174 6.16 2.40 -17.05
N GLU A 175 5.03 1.73 -17.29
CA GLU A 175 4.36 0.88 -16.32
C GLU A 175 5.25 -0.25 -15.78
N ALA A 176 6.06 -0.84 -16.65
CA ALA A 176 6.96 -1.93 -16.28
C ALA A 176 8.01 -1.53 -15.24
N SER A 177 8.24 -0.23 -15.03
CA SER A 177 9.23 0.26 -14.06
C SER A 177 8.69 0.36 -12.64
N PHE A 178 7.37 0.50 -12.41
CA PHE A 178 6.87 0.99 -11.14
C PHE A 178 5.85 0.11 -10.42
N GLY A 179 5.19 -0.80 -11.10
CA GLY A 179 4.27 -1.73 -10.49
C GLY A 179 3.10 -1.09 -9.70
N LEU A 180 2.82 0.21 -9.93
CA LEU A 180 1.67 0.87 -9.34
C LEU A 180 0.42 0.46 -10.14
N ALA A 181 -0.48 -0.24 -9.48
CA ALA A 181 -1.65 -0.85 -10.10
C ALA A 181 -2.81 0.14 -10.30
N ASP A 182 -2.53 1.42 -10.58
CA ASP A 182 -3.56 2.43 -10.79
C ASP A 182 -3.80 2.79 -12.26
N GLY A 183 -2.93 2.31 -13.11
CA GLY A 183 -3.02 2.58 -14.53
C GLY A 183 -2.32 3.87 -14.97
N ASN A 184 -1.63 4.61 -14.12
CA ASN A 184 -0.85 5.78 -14.50
C ASN A 184 0.64 5.47 -14.62
N ILE A 185 1.33 6.25 -15.41
CA ILE A 185 2.80 6.26 -15.49
C ILE A 185 3.32 7.34 -14.55
N TYR A 186 4.35 6.99 -13.79
CA TYR A 186 4.95 7.87 -12.80
C TYR A 186 6.40 8.21 -13.17
N VAL A 187 6.81 9.40 -12.77
CA VAL A 187 8.20 9.89 -12.86
C VAL A 187 8.68 10.25 -11.47
N GLY A 188 9.90 9.86 -11.16
CA GLY A 188 10.55 10.15 -9.89
C GLY A 188 10.96 11.60 -9.75
N ASN A 189 11.20 12.01 -8.52
CA ASN A 189 11.68 13.34 -8.19
C ASN A 189 12.75 13.24 -7.10
N GLN A 190 13.98 13.51 -7.47
CA GLN A 190 15.13 13.43 -6.55
C GLN A 190 15.12 14.52 -5.46
N ALA A 191 14.36 15.59 -5.67
CA ALA A 191 14.23 16.69 -4.70
C ALA A 191 13.19 16.44 -3.60
N LEU A 192 12.58 15.26 -3.56
CA LEU A 192 11.61 14.91 -2.53
C LEU A 192 12.22 14.95 -1.14
N LYS A 193 11.46 15.55 -0.22
CA LYS A 193 11.72 15.55 1.23
C LYS A 193 10.99 14.41 1.91
N PRO A 194 11.45 13.94 3.07
CA PRO A 194 10.68 13.03 3.92
C PRO A 194 9.33 13.63 4.34
N GLU A 195 8.29 12.80 4.34
CA GLU A 195 7.01 13.16 4.96
C GLU A 195 7.14 13.26 6.48
N VAL A 196 6.39 14.17 7.07
CA VAL A 196 6.28 14.31 8.53
C VAL A 196 4.82 14.28 8.93
N ALA A 197 4.41 13.21 9.60
CA ALA A 197 3.04 13.02 10.09
C ALA A 197 2.95 13.30 11.59
N TRP A 198 2.05 14.20 11.98
CA TRP A 198 1.58 14.38 13.35
C TRP A 198 0.28 13.63 13.52
N ILE A 199 0.24 12.71 14.47
CA ILE A 199 -0.81 11.70 14.62
C ILE A 199 -1.40 11.82 16.02
N ALA A 200 -2.72 11.85 16.10
CA ALA A 200 -3.48 11.69 17.34
C ALA A 200 -4.51 10.57 17.12
N GLU A 201 -4.51 9.58 18.02
CA GLU A 201 -5.44 8.46 17.98
C GLU A 201 -6.04 8.26 19.37
N VAL A 202 -7.35 8.02 19.43
CA VAL A 202 -8.09 7.69 20.65
C VAL A 202 -8.96 6.47 20.37
N GLY A 203 -8.96 5.53 21.29
CA GLY A 203 -9.76 4.32 21.18
C GLY A 203 -9.96 3.65 22.53
N PHE A 204 -10.66 2.56 22.50
CA PHE A 204 -10.79 1.68 23.67
C PHE A 204 -10.93 0.22 23.23
N ASP A 205 -10.59 -0.69 24.12
CA ASP A 205 -10.95 -2.08 24.01
C ASP A 205 -12.01 -2.36 25.09
N TRP A 206 -13.16 -2.89 24.67
CA TRP A 206 -14.21 -3.33 25.56
C TRP A 206 -14.46 -4.80 25.33
N GLU A 207 -14.16 -5.60 26.36
CA GLU A 207 -14.20 -7.05 26.29
C GLU A 207 -15.06 -7.61 27.45
N THR A 208 -16.11 -8.32 27.05
CA THR A 208 -17.00 -9.07 27.96
C THR A 208 -17.04 -10.54 27.52
N ASP A 209 -17.74 -11.40 28.23
CA ASP A 209 -17.85 -12.81 27.87
C ASP A 209 -18.45 -13.07 26.48
N TRP A 210 -19.26 -12.15 25.97
CA TRP A 210 -19.98 -12.32 24.72
C TRP A 210 -19.67 -11.25 23.66
N LEU A 211 -18.99 -10.16 24.02
CA LEU A 211 -18.75 -9.02 23.12
C LEU A 211 -17.33 -8.46 23.30
N THR A 212 -16.62 -8.31 22.19
CA THR A 212 -15.39 -7.53 22.08
C THR A 212 -15.62 -6.38 21.10
N LEU A 213 -15.33 -5.15 21.50
CA LEU A 213 -15.34 -3.95 20.65
C LEU A 213 -14.00 -3.22 20.74
N ARG A 214 -13.46 -2.81 19.62
CA ARG A 214 -12.18 -2.07 19.52
C ARG A 214 -12.28 -0.91 18.55
N PRO A 215 -13.04 0.15 18.89
CA PRO A 215 -13.09 1.36 18.06
C PRO A 215 -11.81 2.18 18.22
N THR A 216 -11.42 2.83 17.13
CA THR A 216 -10.35 3.83 17.11
C THR A 216 -10.76 4.97 16.21
N VAL A 217 -10.58 6.21 16.64
CA VAL A 217 -10.67 7.41 15.82
C VAL A 217 -9.30 8.05 15.73
N TYR A 218 -8.96 8.61 14.58
CA TYR A 218 -7.65 9.20 14.37
C TYR A 218 -7.71 10.45 13.51
N TYR A 219 -6.72 11.31 13.74
CA TYR A 219 -6.40 12.47 12.90
C TYR A 219 -4.90 12.47 12.62
N ARG A 220 -4.52 12.71 11.36
CA ARG A 220 -3.14 12.81 10.89
C ARG A 220 -2.99 14.07 10.05
N ARG A 221 -2.11 14.94 10.47
CA ARG A 221 -1.60 16.04 9.66
C ARG A 221 -0.26 15.63 9.10
N VAL A 222 -0.12 15.68 7.78
CA VAL A 222 1.13 15.28 7.09
C VAL A 222 1.67 16.47 6.32
N ASP A 223 2.82 16.92 6.72
CA ASP A 223 3.59 17.93 6.00
C ASP A 223 4.53 17.20 5.02
N ASP A 224 4.76 17.76 3.84
CA ASP A 224 5.53 17.15 2.75
C ASP A 224 5.00 15.76 2.29
N PHE A 225 3.69 15.52 2.34
CA PHE A 225 3.07 14.27 1.86
C PHE A 225 3.41 14.00 0.39
N ILE A 226 3.88 12.78 0.07
CA ILE A 226 4.31 12.42 -1.28
C ILE A 226 3.14 11.86 -2.08
N GLN A 227 2.75 12.57 -3.13
CA GLN A 227 1.69 12.17 -4.05
C GLN A 227 2.14 12.34 -5.49
N GLY A 228 1.67 11.45 -6.39
CA GLY A 228 1.73 11.69 -7.83
C GLY A 228 0.79 12.83 -8.20
N THR A 229 1.31 13.85 -8.85
CA THR A 229 0.56 14.97 -9.40
C THR A 229 0.86 15.09 -10.89
N PRO A 230 0.05 15.77 -11.71
CA PRO A 230 0.34 15.95 -13.13
C PRO A 230 1.80 16.40 -13.36
N PHE A 231 2.44 15.81 -14.40
CA PHE A 231 3.85 16.08 -14.67
C PHE A 231 4.12 17.58 -14.85
N ASP A 232 3.24 18.29 -15.53
CA ASP A 232 3.29 19.74 -15.71
C ASP A 232 1.91 20.41 -15.56
N ALA A 233 1.82 21.69 -15.92
CA ALA A 233 0.60 22.49 -15.86
C ALA A 233 -0.37 22.25 -17.03
N THR A 234 0.03 21.47 -18.05
CA THR A 234 -0.73 21.22 -19.28
C THR A 234 -0.96 19.74 -19.55
N PRO A 235 -1.65 19.00 -18.63
CA PRO A 235 -1.85 17.58 -18.77
C PRO A 235 -2.47 17.19 -20.11
N GLY A 236 -1.86 16.21 -20.81
CA GLY A 236 -2.29 15.75 -22.14
C GLY A 236 -1.71 16.55 -23.32
N VAL A 237 -0.96 17.61 -23.07
CA VAL A 237 -0.17 18.32 -24.09
C VAL A 237 1.25 17.77 -24.06
N ILE A 238 1.65 17.06 -25.12
CA ILE A 238 2.97 16.43 -25.19
C ILE A 238 4.00 17.48 -25.61
N ASN A 239 4.68 18.06 -24.62
CA ASN A 239 5.65 19.15 -24.84
C ASN A 239 7.04 18.85 -24.26
N SER A 240 7.24 17.66 -23.66
CA SER A 240 8.51 17.22 -23.08
C SER A 240 8.92 15.80 -23.53
N PRO A 241 10.21 15.45 -23.45
CA PRO A 241 10.67 14.08 -23.73
C PRO A 241 10.04 13.04 -22.79
N VAL A 242 9.73 13.40 -21.55
CA VAL A 242 9.07 12.53 -20.58
C VAL A 242 7.66 12.17 -21.04
N GLU A 243 6.85 13.17 -21.39
CA GLU A 243 5.47 12.99 -21.86
C GLU A 243 5.44 12.24 -23.20
N MET A 244 6.38 12.51 -24.09
CA MET A 244 6.50 11.77 -25.35
C MET A 244 6.74 10.28 -25.10
N VAL A 245 7.64 9.91 -24.20
CA VAL A 245 7.90 8.50 -23.87
C VAL A 245 6.73 7.90 -23.11
N ALA A 246 6.10 8.62 -22.18
CA ALA A 246 4.90 8.17 -21.48
C ALA A 246 3.72 7.91 -22.45
N ASN A 247 3.47 8.84 -23.37
CA ASN A 247 2.44 8.69 -24.41
C ASN A 247 2.69 7.48 -25.32
N MET A 248 3.95 7.20 -25.69
CA MET A 248 4.32 5.99 -26.43
C MET A 248 4.03 4.70 -25.64
N ASN A 249 3.97 4.77 -24.31
CA ASN A 249 3.59 3.68 -23.41
C ASN A 249 2.10 3.74 -22.99
N GLY A 250 1.28 4.56 -23.67
CA GLY A 250 -0.18 4.59 -23.49
C GLY A 250 -0.69 5.57 -22.43
N ASP A 251 0.16 6.47 -21.90
CA ASP A 251 -0.26 7.49 -20.93
C ASP A 251 0.17 8.90 -21.39
N PRO A 252 -0.76 9.70 -21.95
CA PRO A 252 -0.47 11.08 -22.32
C PRO A 252 -0.44 12.05 -21.12
N THR A 253 -0.74 11.59 -19.92
CA THR A 253 -0.85 12.39 -18.70
C THR A 253 -0.04 11.81 -17.54
N PRO A 254 1.29 11.60 -17.72
CA PRO A 254 2.10 11.01 -16.67
C PRO A 254 2.08 11.86 -15.39
N LEU A 255 2.27 11.19 -14.25
CA LEU A 255 2.35 11.82 -12.95
C LEU A 255 3.81 11.92 -12.49
N MET A 256 4.13 12.96 -11.76
CA MET A 256 5.41 13.14 -11.08
C MET A 256 5.20 13.14 -9.57
N PHE A 257 6.04 12.43 -8.83
CA PHE A 257 5.99 12.49 -7.37
C PHE A 257 6.42 13.86 -6.87
N ARG A 258 5.58 14.47 -6.03
CA ARG A 258 5.84 15.76 -5.38
C ARG A 258 5.42 15.74 -3.92
N ASN A 259 6.11 16.55 -3.12
CA ASN A 259 5.65 16.86 -1.79
C ASN A 259 4.44 17.81 -1.88
N THR A 260 3.39 17.46 -1.14
CA THR A 260 2.16 18.23 -0.94
C THR A 260 1.87 18.25 0.55
N ASP A 261 0.94 19.05 1.01
CA ASP A 261 0.49 18.99 2.40
C ASP A 261 -0.86 18.28 2.48
N ALA A 262 -1.01 17.40 3.46
CA ALA A 262 -2.20 16.58 3.59
C ALA A 262 -2.75 16.54 5.02
N GLU A 263 -4.02 16.20 5.12
CA GLU A 263 -4.64 15.73 6.34
C GLU A 263 -5.48 14.48 6.07
N LEU A 264 -5.44 13.55 7.01
CA LEU A 264 -6.24 12.33 7.00
C LEU A 264 -6.93 12.18 8.34
N TYR A 265 -8.18 11.79 8.32
CA TYR A 265 -8.93 11.45 9.51
C TYR A 265 -9.88 10.29 9.24
N GLY A 266 -10.18 9.54 10.28
CA GLY A 266 -11.01 8.37 10.11
C GLY A 266 -11.40 7.70 11.40
N ALA A 267 -12.12 6.60 11.24
CA ALA A 267 -12.54 5.74 12.32
C ALA A 267 -12.51 4.29 11.85
N ASP A 268 -12.00 3.44 12.71
CA ASP A 268 -11.98 1.98 12.52
C ASP A 268 -12.69 1.31 13.70
N LEU A 269 -13.41 0.24 13.44
CA LEU A 269 -14.03 -0.61 14.44
C LEU A 269 -13.79 -2.07 14.09
N ASP A 270 -13.21 -2.80 15.03
CA ASP A 270 -13.22 -4.27 15.03
C ASP A 270 -14.19 -4.76 16.12
N PHE A 271 -15.01 -5.76 15.79
CA PHE A 271 -15.91 -6.36 16.76
C PHE A 271 -16.01 -7.86 16.59
N LEU A 272 -16.23 -8.53 17.72
CA LEU A 272 -16.56 -9.94 17.81
C LEU A 272 -17.68 -10.09 18.84
N ALA A 273 -18.80 -10.73 18.46
CA ALA A 273 -19.90 -11.01 19.36
C ALA A 273 -20.30 -12.48 19.30
N ARG A 274 -20.54 -13.07 20.47
CA ARG A 274 -21.07 -14.42 20.64
C ARG A 274 -22.36 -14.37 21.47
N PRO A 275 -23.47 -13.88 20.85
CA PRO A 275 -24.73 -13.74 21.57
C PRO A 275 -25.32 -15.08 22.04
N LEU A 276 -24.92 -16.18 21.39
CA LEU A 276 -25.18 -17.56 21.74
C LEU A 276 -23.91 -18.38 21.56
N ALA A 277 -23.77 -19.48 22.32
CA ALA A 277 -22.61 -20.36 22.18
C ALA A 277 -22.45 -20.94 20.76
N SER A 278 -23.53 -21.01 19.99
CA SER A 278 -23.56 -21.51 18.63
C SER A 278 -23.49 -20.40 17.55
N ILE A 279 -23.46 -19.12 17.90
CA ILE A 279 -23.47 -17.99 16.95
C ILE A 279 -22.29 -17.07 17.22
N GLU A 280 -21.46 -16.89 16.20
CA GLU A 280 -20.38 -15.90 16.20
C GLU A 280 -20.62 -14.86 15.10
N LEU A 281 -20.56 -13.59 15.48
CA LEU A 281 -20.59 -12.45 14.58
C LEU A 281 -19.27 -11.73 14.70
N ALA A 282 -18.54 -11.56 13.59
CA ALA A 282 -17.29 -10.83 13.57
C ALA A 282 -17.30 -9.82 12.43
N GLY A 283 -16.67 -8.67 12.63
CA GLY A 283 -16.62 -7.70 11.55
C GLY A 283 -15.67 -6.54 11.78
N THR A 284 -15.43 -5.83 10.70
CA THR A 284 -14.63 -4.60 10.66
C THR A 284 -15.39 -3.51 9.90
N VAL A 285 -15.32 -2.30 10.42
CA VAL A 285 -15.79 -1.09 9.74
C VAL A 285 -14.61 -0.15 9.60
N SER A 286 -14.38 0.40 8.41
CA SER A 286 -13.32 1.37 8.18
C SER A 286 -13.84 2.59 7.43
N LEU A 287 -13.50 3.75 7.92
CA LEU A 287 -13.77 5.05 7.32
C LEU A 287 -12.49 5.87 7.31
N VAL A 288 -12.04 6.29 6.13
CA VAL A 288 -10.95 7.26 5.99
C VAL A 288 -11.37 8.40 5.07
N ARG A 289 -10.90 9.60 5.40
CA ARG A 289 -10.98 10.82 4.57
C ARG A 289 -9.59 11.40 4.47
N GLY A 290 -9.25 11.88 3.28
CA GLY A 290 -7.98 12.53 3.02
C GLY A 290 -8.19 13.76 2.16
N GLN A 291 -7.56 14.86 2.54
CA GLN A 291 -7.64 16.14 1.84
C GLN A 291 -6.24 16.75 1.72
N ARG A 292 -6.01 17.46 0.64
CA ARG A 292 -4.84 18.34 0.50
C ARG A 292 -5.08 19.59 1.34
N ARG A 293 -4.00 20.12 1.94
CA ARG A 293 -4.04 21.35 2.73
C ARG A 293 -3.45 22.54 1.98
N ASP A 294 -2.67 22.28 0.96
CA ASP A 294 -2.03 23.28 0.10
C ASP A 294 -2.98 23.80 -1.00
N ILE A 295 -3.95 22.99 -1.41
CA ILE A 295 -5.03 23.36 -2.35
C ILE A 295 -6.36 22.74 -1.92
N ALA A 296 -7.46 23.25 -2.44
CA ALA A 296 -8.80 22.71 -2.19
C ALA A 296 -9.06 21.47 -3.05
N ASP A 297 -8.48 20.33 -2.67
CA ASP A 297 -8.66 19.05 -3.37
C ASP A 297 -8.62 17.88 -2.39
N ASN A 298 -9.17 16.70 -2.79
CA ASN A 298 -9.03 15.47 -2.03
C ASN A 298 -7.69 14.79 -2.33
N LEU A 299 -7.24 13.92 -1.41
CA LEU A 299 -6.10 13.06 -1.69
C LEU A 299 -6.48 11.98 -2.70
N TYR A 300 -5.52 11.65 -3.54
CA TYR A 300 -5.65 10.64 -4.58
C TYR A 300 -5.71 9.23 -3.98
N ARG A 301 -6.63 8.39 -4.48
CA ARG A 301 -6.79 6.96 -4.14
C ARG A 301 -7.14 6.70 -2.67
N ILE A 302 -7.99 7.52 -2.10
CA ILE A 302 -8.55 7.25 -0.76
C ILE A 302 -9.66 6.20 -0.88
N PRO A 303 -9.58 5.06 -0.16
CA PRO A 303 -10.62 4.04 -0.22
C PRO A 303 -11.96 4.55 0.31
N PRO A 304 -13.10 4.07 -0.21
CA PRO A 304 -14.41 4.35 0.34
C PRO A 304 -14.58 3.74 1.72
N ALA A 305 -15.53 4.27 2.51
CA ALA A 305 -15.96 3.60 3.72
C ALA A 305 -16.40 2.17 3.39
N ASN A 306 -16.03 1.22 4.23
CA ASN A 306 -16.32 -0.18 3.98
C ASN A 306 -16.65 -0.94 5.27
N LEU A 307 -17.37 -2.04 5.09
CA LEU A 307 -17.77 -2.98 6.13
C LEU A 307 -17.45 -4.39 5.64
N ARG A 308 -16.84 -5.19 6.51
CA ARG A 308 -16.82 -6.66 6.39
C ARG A 308 -17.55 -7.23 7.61
N LEU A 309 -18.51 -8.09 7.37
CA LEU A 309 -19.30 -8.73 8.41
C LEU A 309 -19.39 -10.23 8.11
N SER A 310 -19.02 -11.06 9.05
CA SER A 310 -19.23 -12.52 9.01
C SER A 310 -20.18 -12.96 10.12
N ALA A 311 -21.07 -13.89 9.80
CA ALA A 311 -21.91 -14.59 10.74
C ALA A 311 -21.66 -16.09 10.62
N THR A 312 -21.28 -16.77 11.69
CA THR A 312 -20.95 -18.19 11.70
C THR A 312 -21.83 -18.93 12.72
N TRP A 313 -22.49 -19.98 12.25
CA TRP A 313 -23.17 -20.93 13.12
C TRP A 313 -22.23 -22.11 13.40
N LEU A 314 -22.08 -22.44 14.66
CA LEU A 314 -21.19 -23.49 15.20
C LEU A 314 -22.05 -24.67 15.68
N ALA A 315 -21.87 -25.86 15.09
CA ALA A 315 -22.60 -27.07 15.40
C ALA A 315 -21.66 -28.28 15.55
N GLY A 316 -20.94 -28.33 16.66
CA GLY A 316 -19.93 -29.36 16.91
C GLY A 316 -18.81 -29.32 15.88
N ALA A 317 -18.67 -30.40 15.11
CA ALA A 317 -17.65 -30.49 14.06
C ALA A 317 -17.93 -29.60 12.80
N LEU A 318 -19.19 -29.16 12.63
CA LEU A 318 -19.62 -28.36 11.50
C LEU A 318 -19.70 -26.88 11.86
N SER A 319 -19.16 -26.00 11.01
CA SER A 319 -19.38 -24.56 11.04
C SER A 319 -19.90 -24.11 9.68
N LEU A 320 -20.97 -23.33 9.68
CA LEU A 320 -21.52 -22.71 8.47
C LEU A 320 -21.52 -21.20 8.64
N GLY A 321 -21.06 -20.48 7.64
CA GLY A 321 -20.98 -19.05 7.73
C GLY A 321 -21.35 -18.31 6.44
N ALA A 322 -21.70 -17.06 6.63
CA ALA A 322 -21.92 -16.09 5.56
C ALA A 322 -21.04 -14.86 5.81
N GLU A 323 -20.47 -14.30 4.77
CA GLU A 323 -19.68 -13.07 4.83
C GLU A 323 -20.28 -12.04 3.86
N VAL A 324 -20.47 -10.82 4.33
CA VAL A 324 -20.83 -9.65 3.52
C VAL A 324 -19.65 -8.70 3.51
N PHE A 325 -19.21 -8.30 2.33
CA PHE A 325 -18.35 -7.13 2.14
C PHE A 325 -19.16 -6.04 1.45
N ALA A 326 -19.15 -4.84 2.01
CA ALA A 326 -19.82 -3.67 1.43
C ALA A 326 -18.87 -2.48 1.39
N ALA A 327 -18.82 -1.79 0.25
CA ALA A 327 -18.13 -0.53 0.07
C ALA A 327 -19.13 0.57 -0.33
N ALA A 328 -19.01 1.74 0.26
CA ALA A 328 -19.82 2.90 -0.07
C ALA A 328 -19.42 3.51 -1.43
N ASP A 329 -20.22 4.45 -1.94
CA ASP A 329 -19.82 5.32 -3.05
C ASP A 329 -18.58 6.13 -2.65
N GLN A 330 -17.60 6.24 -3.57
CA GLN A 330 -16.49 7.18 -3.41
C GLN A 330 -16.66 8.33 -4.41
N ASN A 331 -17.13 9.46 -3.87
CA ASN A 331 -17.33 10.70 -4.62
C ASN A 331 -16.31 11.78 -4.23
N ARG A 332 -15.47 11.53 -3.20
CA ARG A 332 -14.41 12.45 -2.76
C ARG A 332 -13.10 12.04 -3.41
N VAL A 333 -12.95 12.45 -4.65
CA VAL A 333 -11.84 12.07 -5.53
C VAL A 333 -10.90 13.25 -5.79
N ALA A 334 -9.66 12.97 -6.15
CA ALA A 334 -8.65 13.98 -6.45
C ALA A 334 -8.92 14.59 -7.83
N GLY A 335 -9.41 15.83 -7.86
CA GLY A 335 -9.66 16.58 -9.09
C GLY A 335 -8.36 16.84 -9.87
N THR A 336 -7.28 17.18 -9.18
CA THR A 336 -5.94 17.39 -9.77
C THR A 336 -5.44 16.16 -10.55
N ASN A 337 -5.79 14.95 -10.11
CA ASN A 337 -5.39 13.70 -10.76
C ASN A 337 -6.45 13.18 -11.74
N SER A 338 -7.49 13.93 -12.02
CA SER A 338 -8.63 13.49 -12.85
C SER A 338 -9.21 12.15 -12.39
N GLU A 339 -9.23 11.93 -11.08
CA GLU A 339 -9.72 10.70 -10.48
C GLU A 339 -11.24 10.60 -10.65
N LEU A 340 -11.72 9.43 -11.12
CA LEU A 340 -13.15 9.23 -11.32
C LEU A 340 -13.82 8.63 -10.07
N PRO A 341 -15.03 9.10 -9.70
CA PRO A 341 -15.81 8.51 -8.63
C PRO A 341 -16.19 7.06 -8.95
N THR A 342 -16.52 6.30 -7.92
CA THR A 342 -17.00 4.92 -8.04
C THR A 342 -18.26 4.70 -7.24
N LYS A 343 -19.14 3.85 -7.79
CA LYS A 343 -20.34 3.40 -7.10
C LYS A 343 -20.01 2.37 -6.03
N GLY A 344 -20.75 2.44 -4.93
CA GLY A 344 -20.71 1.41 -3.91
C GLY A 344 -21.23 0.07 -4.39
N TYR A 345 -20.85 -0.95 -3.67
CA TYR A 345 -21.28 -2.33 -3.95
C TYR A 345 -21.27 -3.17 -2.69
N ALA A 346 -21.95 -4.31 -2.75
CA ALA A 346 -21.85 -5.35 -1.74
C ALA A 346 -21.72 -6.71 -2.41
N THR A 347 -20.94 -7.60 -1.80
CA THR A 347 -20.81 -9.01 -2.19
C THR A 347 -21.17 -9.90 -1.00
N LEU A 348 -21.72 -11.08 -1.28
CA LEU A 348 -22.08 -12.11 -0.31
C LEU A 348 -21.26 -13.36 -0.61
N GLY A 349 -20.57 -13.88 0.39
CA GLY A 349 -19.94 -15.19 0.38
C GLY A 349 -20.63 -16.15 1.35
N LEU A 350 -20.57 -17.46 1.06
CA LEU A 350 -20.94 -18.52 1.98
C LEU A 350 -19.74 -19.44 2.16
N PHE A 351 -19.57 -19.96 3.37
CA PHE A 351 -18.50 -20.91 3.66
C PHE A 351 -18.97 -21.98 4.66
N ALA A 352 -18.34 -23.14 4.57
CA ALA A 352 -18.53 -24.26 5.47
C ALA A 352 -17.17 -24.82 5.89
N ARG A 353 -17.06 -25.27 7.13
CA ARG A 353 -15.92 -26.01 7.65
C ARG A 353 -16.41 -27.25 8.36
N TYR A 354 -15.81 -28.40 8.05
CA TYR A 354 -16.04 -29.65 8.78
C TYR A 354 -14.72 -30.18 9.35
N ALA A 355 -14.64 -30.31 10.66
CA ALA A 355 -13.49 -30.86 11.36
C ALA A 355 -13.68 -32.38 11.52
N PHE A 356 -12.91 -33.18 10.77
CA PHE A 356 -12.91 -34.64 10.92
C PHE A 356 -12.26 -35.09 12.22
N THR A 357 -11.16 -34.40 12.60
CA THR A 357 -10.38 -34.55 13.82
C THR A 357 -9.86 -33.18 14.26
N GLU A 358 -9.20 -33.11 15.44
CA GLU A 358 -8.50 -31.86 15.85
C GLU A 358 -7.44 -31.37 14.85
N GLY A 359 -6.79 -32.30 14.14
CA GLY A 359 -5.74 -31.98 13.17
C GLY A 359 -6.18 -31.98 11.70
N LEU A 360 -7.43 -32.39 11.37
CA LEU A 360 -7.89 -32.53 9.99
C LEU A 360 -9.24 -31.86 9.75
N ALA A 361 -9.29 -30.87 8.85
CA ALA A 361 -10.52 -30.17 8.50
C ALA A 361 -10.62 -29.91 6.98
N LEU A 362 -11.85 -30.00 6.45
CA LEU A 362 -12.20 -29.54 5.10
C LEU A 362 -12.92 -28.20 5.22
N GLU A 363 -12.50 -27.25 4.42
CA GLU A 363 -13.15 -25.94 4.26
C GLU A 363 -13.55 -25.76 2.81
N ALA A 364 -14.75 -25.24 2.56
CA ALA A 364 -15.21 -24.91 1.22
C ALA A 364 -16.08 -23.66 1.25
N GLY A 365 -16.10 -22.92 0.15
CA GLY A 365 -16.92 -21.72 0.08
C GLY A 365 -17.18 -21.23 -1.32
N VAL A 366 -18.10 -20.28 -1.39
CA VAL A 366 -18.44 -19.52 -2.60
C VAL A 366 -18.30 -18.04 -2.28
N GLU A 367 -17.45 -17.36 -3.00
CA GLU A 367 -17.29 -15.90 -2.95
C GLU A 367 -18.18 -15.25 -4.01
N ASN A 368 -18.65 -14.04 -3.72
CA ASN A 368 -19.54 -13.29 -4.60
C ASN A 368 -20.68 -14.16 -5.14
N LEU A 369 -21.44 -14.81 -4.24
CA LEU A 369 -22.50 -15.79 -4.53
C LEU A 369 -23.49 -15.28 -5.59
N LEU A 370 -23.81 -13.98 -5.54
CA LEU A 370 -24.79 -13.35 -6.45
C LEU A 370 -24.18 -12.92 -7.80
N ASP A 371 -22.91 -13.23 -8.03
CA ASP A 371 -22.17 -12.82 -9.24
C ASP A 371 -22.26 -11.31 -9.52
N LYS A 372 -22.18 -10.51 -8.47
CA LYS A 372 -22.26 -9.05 -8.55
C LYS A 372 -21.11 -8.51 -9.37
N LYS A 373 -21.41 -7.78 -10.44
CA LYS A 373 -20.40 -7.00 -11.19
C LYS A 373 -20.11 -5.71 -10.43
N TYR A 374 -18.84 -5.47 -10.14
CA TYR A 374 -18.36 -4.29 -9.41
C TYR A 374 -16.92 -3.96 -9.80
N ALA A 375 -16.50 -2.74 -9.53
CA ALA A 375 -15.11 -2.33 -9.67
C ALA A 375 -14.64 -1.65 -8.38
N PRO A 376 -13.66 -2.20 -7.68
CA PRO A 376 -13.11 -1.56 -6.48
C PRO A 376 -12.54 -0.18 -6.81
N HIS A 377 -12.70 0.80 -5.90
CA HIS A 377 -12.20 2.15 -6.13
C HIS A 377 -10.68 2.19 -6.39
N LEU A 378 -9.92 1.35 -5.70
CA LEU A 378 -8.48 1.26 -5.84
C LEU A 378 -8.01 0.35 -7.00
N ALA A 379 -8.92 -0.27 -7.75
CA ALA A 379 -8.54 -1.03 -8.94
C ALA A 379 -7.97 -0.09 -10.02
N GLY A 380 -6.96 -0.58 -10.74
CA GLY A 380 -6.38 0.10 -11.88
C GLY A 380 -7.34 0.18 -13.07
N ARG A 381 -6.94 0.87 -14.14
CA ARG A 381 -7.66 0.94 -15.40
C ARG A 381 -7.01 0.04 -16.44
N SER A 382 -7.84 -0.53 -17.31
CA SER A 382 -7.34 -1.29 -18.45
C SER A 382 -6.57 -0.38 -19.41
N ARG A 383 -5.40 -0.83 -19.83
CA ARG A 383 -4.60 -0.20 -20.89
C ARG A 383 -4.36 -1.15 -22.06
N VAL A 384 -4.88 -2.35 -21.98
CA VAL A 384 -4.69 -3.39 -22.99
C VAL A 384 -5.77 -3.24 -24.05
N GLY A 385 -5.36 -2.86 -25.26
CA GLY A 385 -6.23 -2.95 -26.43
C GLY A 385 -6.63 -4.40 -26.68
N ALA A 386 -7.85 -4.62 -27.17
CA ALA A 386 -8.42 -5.95 -27.47
C ALA A 386 -8.54 -6.89 -26.22
N SER A 387 -8.71 -6.33 -25.02
CA SER A 387 -9.14 -7.06 -23.84
C SER A 387 -10.66 -6.94 -23.66
N ASP A 388 -11.25 -7.84 -22.83
CA ASP A 388 -12.68 -7.79 -22.49
C ASP A 388 -13.05 -6.54 -21.67
N VAL A 389 -12.07 -5.83 -21.13
CA VAL A 389 -12.23 -4.56 -20.43
C VAL A 389 -11.70 -3.45 -21.33
N PRO A 390 -12.56 -2.52 -21.83
CA PRO A 390 -12.14 -1.42 -22.66
C PRO A 390 -11.01 -0.58 -22.06
N VAL A 391 -10.14 -0.05 -22.91
CA VAL A 391 -9.05 0.84 -22.47
C VAL A 391 -9.62 2.05 -21.72
N GLY A 392 -9.06 2.37 -20.57
CA GLY A 392 -9.50 3.46 -19.70
C GLY A 392 -10.60 3.07 -18.70
N GLU A 393 -11.26 1.93 -18.86
CA GLU A 393 -12.21 1.45 -17.88
C GLU A 393 -11.52 0.81 -16.67
N ARG A 394 -12.15 0.93 -15.51
CA ARG A 394 -11.64 0.36 -14.26
C ARG A 394 -11.74 -1.16 -14.28
N LEU A 395 -10.70 -1.84 -13.82
CA LEU A 395 -10.68 -3.29 -13.76
C LEU A 395 -11.77 -3.80 -12.81
N PRO A 396 -12.61 -4.76 -13.24
CA PRO A 396 -13.67 -5.30 -12.40
C PRO A 396 -13.08 -6.15 -11.27
N GLY A 397 -13.82 -6.24 -10.17
CA GLY A 397 -13.57 -7.23 -9.13
C GLY A 397 -13.90 -8.65 -9.61
N ALA A 398 -13.46 -9.64 -8.81
CA ALA A 398 -13.70 -11.04 -9.10
C ALA A 398 -15.21 -11.36 -9.16
N GLY A 399 -15.63 -12.12 -10.16
CA GLY A 399 -16.95 -12.71 -10.24
C GLY A 399 -17.14 -13.82 -9.20
N ARG A 400 -18.18 -14.64 -9.34
CA ARG A 400 -18.42 -15.79 -8.47
C ARG A 400 -17.26 -16.78 -8.54
N GLY A 401 -16.66 -17.05 -7.38
CA GLY A 401 -15.60 -18.04 -7.21
C GLY A 401 -16.01 -19.15 -6.26
N VAL A 402 -15.58 -20.38 -6.55
CA VAL A 402 -15.75 -21.53 -5.66
C VAL A 402 -14.37 -22.02 -5.25
N TRP A 403 -14.19 -22.34 -3.98
CA TRP A 403 -12.94 -22.83 -3.48
C TRP A 403 -13.13 -23.98 -2.48
N ALA A 404 -12.13 -24.84 -2.35
CA ALA A 404 -12.06 -25.85 -1.33
C ALA A 404 -10.62 -25.97 -0.81
N ARG A 405 -10.43 -26.20 0.50
CA ARG A 405 -9.15 -26.34 1.15
C ARG A 405 -9.19 -27.47 2.18
N LEU A 406 -8.24 -28.38 2.09
CA LEU A 406 -7.97 -29.37 3.14
C LEU A 406 -6.86 -28.84 4.05
N LYS A 407 -7.13 -28.77 5.35
CA LYS A 407 -6.17 -28.34 6.37
C LYS A 407 -5.78 -29.55 7.21
N ALA A 408 -4.51 -29.93 7.20
CA ALA A 408 -3.94 -30.98 8.03
C ALA A 408 -2.84 -30.39 8.93
N GLN A 409 -2.86 -30.75 10.19
CA GLN A 409 -1.85 -30.37 11.18
C GLN A 409 -1.30 -31.67 11.81
N PHE A 410 0.01 -31.86 11.75
CA PHE A 410 0.73 -33.04 12.20
C PHE A 410 1.51 -32.72 13.46
#